data_63b823ee2f6222f386174aba00ba30d4
#
_entry.id   63b823ee2f6222f386174aba00ba30d4
#
_cell.length_a   1.000
_cell.length_b   1.000
_cell.length_c   1.000
_cell.angle_alpha   90.00
_cell.angle_beta   90.00
_cell.angle_gamma   90.00
#
_symmetry.space_group_name_H-M   'P 1'
#
loop_
_entity.id
_entity.type
_entity.pdbx_description
1 polymer ?
#
loop_
_entity_poly.entity_id
_entity_poly.type
_entity_poly.pdbx_seq_one_letter_code
_entity_poly.pdbx_strand_id
1 'polypeptide(L)'
;EGKSISLFVDLDMNNKPWTPIGISDNTSFKGTFNGNYSHIKNLNPVLSDNVSVAGLFGVSNGVIRQVIVSGDFNVSCDKFSTLYVGGVCGINKGTIQNCSSYVDVEAGMNYESETMTNAYVGGIVGDLLGTISSCQNYGAITAENVNTNENAYLHIGGISGGASDKASISDCENMRNLIGRNGNVRMGGIVAIASGQSVLVGGCSNYGNVTIQTSHNEAAGGGIVGKNSKSKVKDVINKGSVNVTLSVGTKAYGGGVVAMNDSSAMVLSGENYGNVTVVGSMADNSASAAGGV
;
A
#
# COMPACT_ATOMS: atom_id res chain seq x y z
N GLU A 1 16.66 -13.74 19.14
CA GLU A 1 15.54 -14.52 18.59
C GLU A 1 14.55 -14.85 19.71
N GLY A 2 13.23 -14.73 19.44
CA GLY A 2 12.17 -15.16 20.36
C GLY A 2 11.83 -14.24 21.54
N LYS A 3 12.38 -13.03 21.61
CA LYS A 3 12.02 -12.08 22.67
C LYS A 3 10.65 -11.46 22.38
N SER A 4 9.84 -11.34 23.44
CA SER A 4 8.55 -10.65 23.39
C SER A 4 8.64 -9.31 24.09
N ILE A 5 8.03 -8.30 23.47
CA ILE A 5 7.89 -6.96 24.01
C ILE A 5 6.39 -6.68 24.09
N SER A 6 5.92 -6.15 25.20
CA SER A 6 4.52 -5.75 25.36
C SER A 6 4.42 -4.31 25.83
N LEU A 7 3.51 -3.54 25.21
CA LEU A 7 3.11 -2.24 25.72
C LEU A 7 1.95 -2.42 26.70
N PHE A 8 1.93 -1.57 27.72
CA PHE A 8 0.84 -1.53 28.70
C PHE A 8 0.27 -0.12 28.91
N VAL A 9 0.85 0.86 28.21
CA VAL A 9 0.43 2.26 28.24
C VAL A 9 0.62 2.86 26.85
N ASP A 10 -0.13 3.93 26.58
CA ASP A 10 0.08 4.73 25.37
C ASP A 10 1.46 5.39 25.38
N LEU A 11 2.05 5.51 24.19
CA LEU A 11 3.30 6.21 23.97
C LEU A 11 3.07 7.44 23.08
N ASP A 12 3.52 8.61 23.51
CA ASP A 12 3.55 9.80 22.69
C ASP A 12 4.98 10.07 22.21
N MET A 13 5.17 9.99 20.90
CA MET A 13 6.47 10.20 20.25
C MET A 13 6.77 11.70 20.06
N ASN A 14 5.80 12.59 20.34
CA ASN A 14 5.95 14.05 20.28
C ASN A 14 6.46 14.56 18.92
N ASN A 15 6.13 13.89 17.83
CA ASN A 15 6.64 14.18 16.47
C ASN A 15 8.18 14.20 16.36
N LYS A 16 8.88 13.59 17.32
CA LYS A 16 10.34 13.48 17.21
C LYS A 16 10.72 12.57 16.05
N PRO A 17 11.85 12.88 15.37
CA PRO A 17 12.38 12.01 14.34
C PRO A 17 12.50 10.56 14.82
N TRP A 18 11.88 9.64 14.08
CA TRP A 18 11.85 8.23 14.39
C TRP A 18 12.63 7.42 13.37
N THR A 19 13.62 6.67 13.81
CA THR A 19 14.25 5.63 12.98
C THR A 19 13.46 4.34 13.16
N PRO A 20 12.90 3.76 12.08
CA PRO A 20 12.11 2.53 12.17
C PRO A 20 12.88 1.37 12.82
N ILE A 21 12.18 0.54 13.60
CA ILE A 21 12.79 -0.67 14.18
C ILE A 21 13.11 -1.64 13.05
N GLY A 22 14.39 -1.99 12.87
CA GLY A 22 14.84 -2.88 11.82
C GLY A 22 14.82 -2.22 10.44
N ILE A 23 15.89 -1.56 10.05
CA ILE A 23 15.98 -0.80 8.79
C ILE A 23 16.43 -1.62 7.58
N SER A 24 16.77 -2.90 7.78
CA SER A 24 17.27 -3.81 6.75
C SER A 24 16.99 -5.27 7.13
N ASP A 25 17.18 -6.20 6.21
CA ASP A 25 17.02 -7.63 6.47
C ASP A 25 17.92 -8.14 7.60
N ASN A 26 19.15 -7.63 7.68
CA ASN A 26 20.12 -8.02 8.71
C ASN A 26 19.72 -7.54 10.11
N THR A 27 19.04 -6.40 10.19
CA THR A 27 18.59 -5.78 11.44
C THR A 27 17.08 -5.94 11.66
N SER A 28 16.41 -6.76 10.85
CA SER A 28 14.96 -6.96 10.90
C SER A 28 14.48 -7.40 12.28
N PHE A 29 13.28 -6.93 12.64
CA PHE A 29 12.63 -7.37 13.87
C PHE A 29 12.22 -8.84 13.76
N LYS A 30 12.64 -9.68 14.73
CA LYS A 30 12.42 -11.14 14.72
C LYS A 30 11.66 -11.65 15.95
N GLY A 31 11.23 -10.75 16.82
CA GLY A 31 10.52 -11.09 18.05
C GLY A 31 9.01 -11.07 17.91
N THR A 32 8.33 -10.98 19.05
CA THR A 32 6.90 -10.67 19.13
C THR A 32 6.72 -9.29 19.77
N PHE A 33 6.04 -8.39 19.08
CA PHE A 33 5.61 -7.11 19.62
C PHE A 33 4.10 -7.14 19.82
N ASN A 34 3.68 -7.02 21.08
CA ASN A 34 2.27 -6.97 21.46
C ASN A 34 1.94 -5.57 21.97
N GLY A 35 1.17 -4.82 21.20
CA GLY A 35 0.73 -3.49 21.59
C GLY A 35 -0.34 -3.45 22.65
N ASN A 36 -1.03 -4.57 22.94
CA ASN A 36 -2.18 -4.63 23.86
C ASN A 36 -3.23 -3.54 23.60
N TYR A 37 -3.37 -3.13 22.32
CA TYR A 37 -4.20 -2.00 21.90
C TYR A 37 -3.78 -0.63 22.47
N SER A 38 -2.58 -0.52 23.05
CA SER A 38 -2.00 0.78 23.40
C SER A 38 -1.69 1.57 22.13
N HIS A 39 -1.84 2.88 22.23
CA HIS A 39 -1.68 3.79 21.11
C HIS A 39 -0.26 4.40 21.09
N ILE A 40 0.44 4.27 19.97
CA ILE A 40 1.69 4.96 19.68
C ILE A 40 1.34 6.17 18.82
N LYS A 41 1.42 7.38 19.42
CA LYS A 41 0.93 8.64 18.86
C LYS A 41 2.07 9.50 18.35
N ASN A 42 1.76 10.38 17.38
CA ASN A 42 2.68 11.39 16.87
C ASN A 42 3.99 10.76 16.36
N LEU A 43 3.85 9.62 15.66
CA LEU A 43 4.97 8.94 15.04
C LEU A 43 5.41 9.71 13.79
N ASN A 44 6.71 10.00 13.66
CA ASN A 44 7.29 10.77 12.55
C ASN A 44 8.54 10.05 12.01
N PRO A 45 8.39 9.06 11.12
CA PRO A 45 9.53 8.35 10.56
C PRO A 45 10.34 9.26 9.64
N VAL A 46 11.66 9.17 9.74
CA VAL A 46 12.57 9.89 8.88
C VAL A 46 13.37 8.92 8.02
N LEU A 47 13.50 9.26 6.75
CA LEU A 47 14.42 8.59 5.83
C LEU A 47 15.83 9.18 6.01
N SER A 48 16.83 8.36 5.85
CA SER A 48 18.23 8.78 5.80
C SER A 48 18.93 8.11 4.62
N ASP A 49 20.16 8.52 4.31
CA ASP A 49 20.90 8.05 3.13
C ASP A 49 20.95 6.53 2.91
N ASN A 50 20.64 5.73 3.93
CA ASN A 50 20.64 4.27 3.88
C ASN A 50 19.31 3.63 4.33
N VAL A 51 18.23 4.43 4.49
CA VAL A 51 16.95 3.95 5.01
C VAL A 51 15.84 4.27 4.01
N SER A 52 15.39 3.27 3.27
CA SER A 52 14.30 3.36 2.28
C SER A 52 12.97 2.82 2.80
N VAL A 53 12.85 2.60 4.10
CA VAL A 53 11.67 2.06 4.77
C VAL A 53 11.13 3.04 5.80
N ALA A 54 9.82 3.27 5.82
CA ALA A 54 9.14 4.11 6.81
C ALA A 54 8.00 3.35 7.48
N GLY A 55 7.85 3.57 8.80
CA GLY A 55 6.86 2.92 9.64
C GLY A 55 7.28 2.91 11.11
N LEU A 56 6.47 2.32 11.98
CA LEU A 56 6.93 1.98 13.33
C LEU A 56 8.08 0.96 13.24
N PHE A 57 7.91 -0.04 12.39
CA PHE A 57 8.94 -0.99 11.99
C PHE A 57 9.38 -0.72 10.55
N GLY A 58 10.66 -0.90 10.26
CA GLY A 58 11.18 -0.87 8.90
C GLY A 58 11.00 -2.22 8.21
N VAL A 59 11.72 -3.23 8.69
CA VAL A 59 11.64 -4.62 8.20
C VAL A 59 11.30 -5.56 9.35
N SER A 60 10.29 -6.39 9.18
CA SER A 60 9.86 -7.36 10.19
C SER A 60 9.81 -8.78 9.63
N ASN A 61 10.46 -9.72 10.34
CA ASN A 61 10.31 -11.17 10.20
C ASN A 61 9.58 -11.78 11.41
N GLY A 62 9.16 -10.95 12.36
CA GLY A 62 8.52 -11.35 13.62
C GLY A 62 7.00 -11.26 13.58
N VAL A 63 6.42 -11.18 14.77
CA VAL A 63 4.97 -11.00 14.97
C VAL A 63 4.71 -9.62 15.56
N ILE A 64 3.86 -8.84 14.89
CA ILE A 64 3.40 -7.54 15.36
C ILE A 64 1.88 -7.66 15.54
N ARG A 65 1.38 -7.38 16.73
CA ARG A 65 -0.04 -7.53 16.98
C ARG A 65 -0.60 -6.49 17.94
N GLN A 66 -1.91 -6.19 17.77
CA GLN A 66 -2.67 -5.33 18.66
C GLN A 66 -2.00 -3.97 18.87
N VAL A 67 -1.52 -3.37 17.78
CA VAL A 67 -0.86 -2.06 17.79
C VAL A 67 -1.78 -1.03 17.16
N ILE A 68 -1.91 0.12 17.81
CA ILE A 68 -2.56 1.30 17.24
C ILE A 68 -1.47 2.36 17.00
N VAL A 69 -1.35 2.85 15.78
CA VAL A 69 -0.38 3.90 15.42
C VAL A 69 -1.09 5.11 14.86
N SER A 70 -0.56 6.30 15.15
CA SER A 70 -0.98 7.56 14.49
C SER A 70 0.20 8.51 14.32
N GLY A 71 0.10 9.39 13.34
CA GLY A 71 1.09 10.39 13.00
C GLY A 71 0.90 10.87 11.57
N ASP A 72 1.73 11.82 11.17
CA ASP A 72 1.76 12.36 9.82
C ASP A 72 3.09 11.97 9.17
N PHE A 73 3.04 11.05 8.21
CA PHE A 73 4.23 10.59 7.50
C PHE A 73 4.41 11.44 6.25
N ASN A 74 5.32 12.40 6.32
CA ASN A 74 5.75 13.16 5.15
C ASN A 74 7.11 12.62 4.71
N VAL A 75 7.11 11.71 3.75
CA VAL A 75 8.31 10.98 3.33
C VAL A 75 8.58 11.22 1.84
N SER A 76 9.74 11.77 1.53
CA SER A 76 10.20 11.92 0.16
C SER A 76 11.48 11.13 -0.07
N CYS A 77 11.61 10.57 -1.27
CA CYS A 77 12.77 9.78 -1.65
C CYS A 77 13.51 10.47 -2.79
N ASP A 78 14.75 10.85 -2.50
CA ASP A 78 15.64 11.52 -3.45
C ASP A 78 16.80 10.63 -3.92
N LYS A 79 17.04 9.48 -3.27
CA LYS A 79 18.29 8.72 -3.43
C LYS A 79 18.13 7.21 -3.60
N PHE A 80 16.96 6.63 -3.37
CA PHE A 80 16.79 5.18 -3.37
C PHE A 80 16.14 4.66 -4.64
N SER A 81 16.50 3.46 -5.03
CA SER A 81 15.82 2.75 -6.12
C SER A 81 14.38 2.36 -5.77
N THR A 82 14.07 2.15 -4.51
CA THR A 82 12.74 1.75 -4.05
C THR A 82 12.43 2.30 -2.67
N LEU A 83 11.21 2.82 -2.50
CA LEU A 83 10.69 3.35 -1.23
C LEU A 83 9.59 2.44 -0.70
N TYR A 84 9.61 2.14 0.59
CA TYR A 84 8.58 1.34 1.27
C TYR A 84 8.00 2.12 2.45
N VAL A 85 6.70 2.41 2.42
CA VAL A 85 6.00 3.17 3.46
C VAL A 85 4.80 2.39 3.95
N GLY A 86 4.75 2.16 5.26
CA GLY A 86 3.57 1.57 5.91
C GLY A 86 3.39 2.15 7.30
N GLY A 87 2.17 2.44 7.73
CA GLY A 87 1.92 2.99 9.06
C GLY A 87 2.49 2.11 10.17
N VAL A 88 2.41 0.79 10.02
CA VAL A 88 2.96 -0.17 10.97
C VAL A 88 4.34 -0.65 10.54
N CYS A 89 4.53 -1.02 9.27
CA CYS A 89 5.79 -1.64 8.83
C CYS A 89 6.10 -1.30 7.36
N GLY A 90 7.34 -0.96 7.05
CA GLY A 90 7.78 -0.75 5.67
C GLY A 90 7.75 -2.04 4.86
N ILE A 91 8.41 -3.10 5.32
CA ILE A 91 8.45 -4.44 4.69
C ILE A 91 8.13 -5.51 5.74
N ASN A 92 7.08 -6.29 5.50
CA ASN A 92 6.71 -7.39 6.40
C ASN A 92 6.90 -8.76 5.76
N LYS A 93 7.76 -9.59 6.34
CA LYS A 93 7.99 -11.00 6.00
C LYS A 93 7.42 -11.96 7.05
N GLY A 94 6.96 -11.41 8.19
CA GLY A 94 6.37 -12.14 9.31
C GLY A 94 4.85 -12.01 9.35
N THR A 95 4.31 -11.75 10.54
CA THR A 95 2.86 -11.65 10.78
C THR A 95 2.49 -10.31 11.39
N ILE A 96 1.48 -9.64 10.82
CA ILE A 96 0.83 -8.47 11.42
C ILE A 96 -0.64 -8.79 11.62
N GLN A 97 -1.14 -8.62 12.83
CA GLN A 97 -2.54 -8.96 13.14
C GLN A 97 -3.19 -8.02 14.14
N ASN A 98 -4.48 -7.74 13.96
CA ASN A 98 -5.28 -6.89 14.86
C ASN A 98 -4.66 -5.51 15.09
N CYS A 99 -4.10 -4.89 14.03
CA CYS A 99 -3.47 -3.58 14.10
C CYS A 99 -4.33 -2.53 13.43
N SER A 100 -4.28 -1.29 13.94
CA SER A 100 -4.98 -0.15 13.35
C SER A 100 -3.99 1.00 13.09
N SER A 101 -4.06 1.58 11.89
CA SER A 101 -3.27 2.73 11.50
C SER A 101 -4.17 3.95 11.31
N TYR A 102 -3.87 5.02 12.03
CA TYR A 102 -4.43 6.37 11.88
C TYR A 102 -3.35 7.31 11.32
N VAL A 103 -2.43 6.78 10.54
CA VAL A 103 -1.32 7.54 9.96
C VAL A 103 -1.77 8.12 8.63
N ASP A 104 -1.76 9.44 8.50
CA ASP A 104 -1.88 10.10 7.22
C ASP A 104 -0.51 10.06 6.52
N VAL A 105 -0.49 9.59 5.26
CA VAL A 105 0.73 9.41 4.49
C VAL A 105 0.76 10.37 3.32
N GLU A 106 1.81 11.20 3.26
CA GLU A 106 2.22 11.93 2.07
C GLU A 106 3.56 11.38 1.60
N ALA A 107 3.58 10.66 0.48
CA ALA A 107 4.78 10.04 -0.06
C ALA A 107 5.16 10.67 -1.40
N GLY A 108 6.41 11.10 -1.54
CA GLY A 108 6.93 11.72 -2.75
C GLY A 108 8.11 10.94 -3.35
N MET A 109 8.10 10.77 -4.67
CA MET A 109 9.25 10.31 -5.45
C MET A 109 9.76 11.50 -6.26
N ASN A 110 10.75 12.21 -5.72
CA ASN A 110 11.20 13.51 -6.25
C ASN A 110 12.49 13.44 -7.08
N TYR A 111 12.98 12.24 -7.36
CA TYR A 111 14.31 12.08 -7.96
C TYR A 111 14.28 11.81 -9.46
N GLU A 112 15.04 12.62 -10.21
CA GLU A 112 15.28 12.45 -11.66
C GLU A 112 16.35 11.38 -11.93
N SER A 113 16.31 10.24 -11.28
CA SER A 113 17.26 9.15 -11.51
C SER A 113 16.68 8.09 -12.44
N GLU A 114 17.42 7.71 -13.43
CA GLU A 114 17.08 6.57 -14.30
C GLU A 114 17.07 5.23 -13.53
N THR A 115 17.62 5.19 -12.31
CA THR A 115 17.70 3.99 -11.48
C THR A 115 16.51 3.81 -10.53
N MET A 116 15.69 4.84 -10.33
CA MET A 116 14.55 4.77 -9.45
C MET A 116 13.40 4.00 -10.08
N THR A 117 12.89 2.98 -9.40
CA THR A 117 11.95 2.05 -10.02
C THR A 117 10.57 2.03 -9.37
N ASN A 118 10.46 2.03 -8.03
CA ASN A 118 9.14 1.86 -7.42
C ASN A 118 9.01 2.54 -6.05
N ALA A 119 7.78 2.94 -5.70
CA ALA A 119 7.38 3.18 -4.32
C ALA A 119 6.21 2.26 -3.97
N TYR A 120 6.30 1.63 -2.81
CA TYR A 120 5.24 0.80 -2.22
C TYR A 120 4.71 1.50 -0.98
N VAL A 121 3.48 1.98 -1.05
CA VAL A 121 2.85 2.77 0.00
C VAL A 121 1.57 2.08 0.44
N GLY A 122 1.49 1.75 1.72
CA GLY A 122 0.32 1.11 2.31
C GLY A 122 -0.07 1.73 3.66
N GLY A 123 -1.33 1.69 4.01
CA GLY A 123 -1.78 2.19 5.31
C GLY A 123 -1.24 1.36 6.48
N ILE A 124 -0.99 0.07 6.27
CA ILE A 124 -0.42 -0.85 7.26
C ILE A 124 1.00 -1.23 6.88
N VAL A 125 1.22 -1.66 5.64
CA VAL A 125 2.53 -2.19 5.18
C VAL A 125 2.86 -1.65 3.79
N GLY A 126 4.12 -1.26 3.57
CA GLY A 126 4.61 -0.91 2.23
C GLY A 126 4.63 -2.13 1.31
N ASP A 127 5.41 -3.15 1.66
CA ASP A 127 5.49 -4.41 0.90
C ASP A 127 5.34 -5.64 1.79
N LEU A 128 4.51 -6.58 1.35
CA LEU A 128 4.13 -7.77 2.10
C LEU A 128 4.63 -9.05 1.43
N LEU A 129 5.43 -9.81 2.16
CA LEU A 129 5.88 -11.16 1.81
C LEU A 129 5.35 -12.21 2.81
N GLY A 130 4.82 -11.76 3.94
CA GLY A 130 4.26 -12.57 5.03
C GLY A 130 2.73 -12.51 5.10
N THR A 131 2.18 -12.34 6.30
CA THR A 131 0.72 -12.33 6.51
C THR A 131 0.25 -11.06 7.22
N ILE A 132 -0.93 -10.57 6.80
CA ILE A 132 -1.69 -9.53 7.50
C ILE A 132 -3.10 -10.04 7.71
N SER A 133 -3.62 -9.90 8.92
CA SER A 133 -5.01 -10.25 9.21
C SER A 133 -5.67 -9.28 10.20
N SER A 134 -6.96 -9.04 10.00
CA SER A 134 -7.81 -8.24 10.90
C SER A 134 -7.21 -6.86 11.20
N CYS A 135 -6.66 -6.21 10.17
CA CYS A 135 -6.06 -4.89 10.30
C CYS A 135 -6.90 -3.82 9.60
N GLN A 136 -6.83 -2.59 10.11
CA GLN A 136 -7.65 -1.48 9.64
C GLN A 136 -6.80 -0.24 9.37
N ASN A 137 -7.03 0.39 8.23
CA ASN A 137 -6.46 1.68 7.89
C ASN A 137 -7.51 2.79 8.03
N TYR A 138 -7.25 3.74 8.91
CA TYR A 138 -8.04 4.94 9.15
C TYR A 138 -7.31 6.22 8.72
N GLY A 139 -6.12 6.13 8.14
CA GLY A 139 -5.35 7.25 7.62
C GLY A 139 -5.53 7.43 6.11
N ALA A 140 -5.53 8.65 5.64
CA ALA A 140 -5.51 8.96 4.22
C ALA A 140 -4.12 8.74 3.62
N ILE A 141 -4.08 8.34 2.35
CA ILE A 141 -2.80 8.13 1.65
C ILE A 141 -2.80 8.99 0.39
N THR A 142 -1.82 9.87 0.30
CA THR A 142 -1.50 10.61 -0.92
C THR A 142 -0.07 10.26 -1.33
N ALA A 143 0.12 9.86 -2.58
CA ALA A 143 1.46 9.66 -3.12
C ALA A 143 1.60 10.30 -4.49
N GLU A 144 2.78 10.87 -4.74
CA GLU A 144 3.09 11.58 -5.96
C GLU A 144 4.45 11.15 -6.52
N ASN A 145 4.52 10.98 -7.82
CA ASN A 145 5.78 10.70 -8.52
C ASN A 145 6.03 11.80 -9.56
N VAL A 146 6.98 12.66 -9.28
CA VAL A 146 7.46 13.67 -10.24
C VAL A 146 8.65 13.20 -11.05
N ASN A 147 9.04 11.94 -10.91
CA ASN A 147 10.13 11.33 -11.68
C ASN A 147 9.72 11.15 -13.15
N THR A 148 10.59 11.51 -14.05
CA THR A 148 10.39 11.35 -15.51
C THR A 148 10.68 9.94 -16.02
N ASN A 149 11.20 9.03 -15.19
CA ASN A 149 11.46 7.65 -15.56
C ASN A 149 10.15 6.90 -15.84
N GLU A 150 9.93 6.54 -17.10
CA GLU A 150 8.73 5.80 -17.55
C GLU A 150 8.60 4.41 -16.94
N ASN A 151 9.64 3.87 -16.33
CA ASN A 151 9.64 2.58 -15.64
C ASN A 151 9.39 2.69 -14.12
N ALA A 152 9.24 3.91 -13.60
CA ALA A 152 8.97 4.12 -12.18
C ALA A 152 7.47 4.03 -11.88
N TYR A 153 7.11 3.21 -10.89
CA TYR A 153 5.73 2.98 -10.48
C TYR A 153 5.46 3.40 -9.04
N LEU A 154 4.32 4.05 -8.85
CA LEU A 154 3.66 4.17 -7.55
C LEU A 154 2.72 3.00 -7.33
N HIS A 155 2.96 2.22 -6.30
CA HIS A 155 2.07 1.15 -5.83
C HIS A 155 1.42 1.60 -4.51
N ILE A 156 0.12 1.94 -4.55
CA ILE A 156 -0.60 2.50 -3.41
C ILE A 156 -1.73 1.58 -3.02
N GLY A 157 -1.72 1.06 -1.80
CA GLY A 157 -2.78 0.22 -1.25
C GLY A 157 -3.30 0.72 0.09
N GLY A 158 -4.58 0.61 0.33
CA GLY A 158 -5.15 0.99 1.63
C GLY A 158 -4.57 0.17 2.79
N ILE A 159 -4.19 -1.07 2.53
CA ILE A 159 -3.53 -1.97 3.50
C ILE A 159 -2.08 -2.19 3.11
N SER A 160 -1.79 -2.57 1.87
CA SER A 160 -0.43 -2.86 1.43
C SER A 160 -0.16 -2.33 0.02
N GLY A 161 1.01 -1.70 -0.20
CA GLY A 161 1.47 -1.29 -1.53
C GLY A 161 1.75 -2.49 -2.44
N GLY A 162 2.37 -3.53 -1.92
CA GLY A 162 2.65 -4.78 -2.63
C GLY A 162 2.30 -6.01 -1.80
N ALA A 163 2.02 -7.13 -2.49
CA ALA A 163 1.92 -8.46 -1.90
C ALA A 163 2.48 -9.49 -2.86
N SER A 164 3.50 -10.21 -2.44
CA SER A 164 4.23 -11.17 -3.28
C SER A 164 4.56 -12.47 -2.55
N ASP A 165 5.13 -13.42 -3.27
CA ASP A 165 5.55 -14.73 -2.78
C ASP A 165 4.39 -15.58 -2.21
N LYS A 166 4.29 -15.68 -0.89
CA LYS A 166 3.27 -16.40 -0.13
C LYS A 166 2.39 -15.45 0.69
N ALA A 167 2.34 -14.19 0.32
CA ALA A 167 1.62 -13.18 1.06
C ALA A 167 0.14 -13.52 1.21
N SER A 168 -0.41 -13.22 2.38
CA SER A 168 -1.84 -13.33 2.64
C SER A 168 -2.35 -12.07 3.31
N ILE A 169 -3.41 -11.50 2.76
CA ILE A 169 -4.16 -10.39 3.33
C ILE A 169 -5.57 -10.89 3.60
N SER A 170 -5.99 -10.93 4.85
CA SER A 170 -7.33 -11.41 5.23
C SER A 170 -8.02 -10.49 6.22
N ASP A 171 -9.33 -10.36 6.06
CA ASP A 171 -10.22 -9.67 7.00
C ASP A 171 -9.75 -8.24 7.34
N CYS A 172 -9.23 -7.53 6.33
CA CYS A 172 -8.69 -6.18 6.48
C CYS A 172 -9.60 -5.13 5.86
N GLU A 173 -9.58 -3.93 6.42
CA GLU A 173 -10.46 -2.84 6.00
C GLU A 173 -9.68 -1.56 5.73
N ASN A 174 -9.95 -0.92 4.60
CA ASN A 174 -9.53 0.46 4.34
C ASN A 174 -10.72 1.40 4.47
N MET A 175 -10.60 2.37 5.38
CA MET A 175 -11.65 3.32 5.72
C MET A 175 -11.46 4.71 5.08
N ARG A 176 -10.33 4.97 4.41
CA ARG A 176 -9.96 6.30 3.93
C ARG A 176 -9.58 6.33 2.46
N ASN A 177 -9.64 7.54 1.93
CA ASN A 177 -9.34 7.80 0.52
C ASN A 177 -7.86 7.61 0.21
N LEU A 178 -7.62 7.16 -1.02
CA LEU A 178 -6.30 7.01 -1.61
C LEU A 178 -6.20 7.93 -2.81
N ILE A 179 -5.10 8.67 -2.92
CA ILE A 179 -4.83 9.59 -4.03
C ILE A 179 -3.44 9.30 -4.59
N GLY A 180 -3.37 8.99 -5.87
CA GLY A 180 -2.12 8.83 -6.63
C GLY A 180 -2.01 9.90 -7.70
N ARG A 181 -0.88 10.60 -7.74
CA ARG A 181 -0.65 11.67 -8.71
C ARG A 181 0.65 11.47 -9.44
N ASN A 182 0.64 11.84 -10.71
CA ASN A 182 1.80 11.78 -11.58
C ASN A 182 2.46 10.40 -11.64
N GLY A 183 3.33 10.14 -12.61
CA GLY A 183 3.97 8.83 -12.77
C GLY A 183 3.02 7.71 -13.21
N ASN A 184 3.56 6.51 -13.37
CA ASN A 184 2.75 5.31 -13.54
C ASN A 184 2.18 4.89 -12.18
N VAL A 185 0.87 4.72 -12.10
CA VAL A 185 0.18 4.47 -10.82
C VAL A 185 -0.60 3.17 -10.90
N ARG A 186 -0.33 2.27 -9.94
CA ARG A 186 -1.19 1.12 -9.62
C ARG A 186 -1.73 1.30 -8.22
N MET A 187 -3.04 1.31 -8.09
CA MET A 187 -3.70 1.58 -6.82
C MET A 187 -4.83 0.59 -6.57
N GLY A 188 -4.90 0.11 -5.35
CA GLY A 188 -6.01 -0.73 -4.89
C GLY A 188 -6.51 -0.30 -3.53
N GLY A 189 -7.80 -0.34 -3.32
CA GLY A 189 -8.38 -0.02 -2.01
C GLY A 189 -7.81 -0.86 -0.87
N ILE A 190 -7.33 -2.06 -1.17
CA ILE A 190 -6.64 -2.97 -0.24
C ILE A 190 -5.16 -3.13 -0.63
N VAL A 191 -4.87 -3.54 -1.85
CA VAL A 191 -3.49 -3.77 -2.30
C VAL A 191 -3.29 -3.28 -3.74
N ALA A 192 -2.18 -2.58 -3.99
CA ALA A 192 -1.91 -2.08 -5.34
C ALA A 192 -1.54 -3.19 -6.31
N ILE A 193 -0.63 -4.08 -5.91
CA ILE A 193 -0.21 -5.22 -6.73
C ILE A 193 -0.18 -6.50 -5.89
N ALA A 194 -0.92 -7.51 -6.33
CA ALA A 194 -0.88 -8.86 -5.78
C ALA A 194 -0.25 -9.78 -6.83
N SER A 195 0.91 -10.37 -6.54
CA SER A 195 1.70 -11.13 -7.51
C SER A 195 2.25 -12.42 -6.93
N GLY A 196 1.77 -13.56 -7.44
CA GLY A 196 2.25 -14.89 -7.06
C GLY A 196 1.13 -15.91 -6.90
N GLN A 197 1.41 -17.16 -7.24
CA GLN A 197 0.40 -18.24 -7.21
C GLN A 197 -0.15 -18.55 -5.80
N SER A 198 0.61 -18.23 -4.77
CA SER A 198 0.21 -18.48 -3.37
C SER A 198 -0.34 -17.22 -2.68
N VAL A 199 -0.36 -16.07 -3.36
CA VAL A 199 -0.90 -14.83 -2.79
C VAL A 199 -2.42 -14.92 -2.72
N LEU A 200 -2.95 -14.55 -1.54
CA LEU A 200 -4.38 -14.52 -1.26
C LEU A 200 -4.77 -13.15 -0.72
N VAL A 201 -5.82 -12.56 -1.31
CA VAL A 201 -6.53 -11.40 -0.77
C VAL A 201 -7.97 -11.83 -0.52
N GLY A 202 -8.40 -11.90 0.74
CA GLY A 202 -9.70 -12.46 1.08
C GLY A 202 -10.38 -11.81 2.29
N GLY A 203 -11.72 -11.78 2.31
CA GLY A 203 -12.49 -11.22 3.42
C GLY A 203 -12.31 -9.71 3.63
N CYS A 204 -11.79 -8.98 2.65
CA CYS A 204 -11.39 -7.58 2.81
C CYS A 204 -12.44 -6.61 2.27
N SER A 205 -12.53 -5.43 2.90
CA SER A 205 -13.46 -4.38 2.50
C SER A 205 -12.77 -3.03 2.30
N ASN A 206 -13.09 -2.35 1.21
CA ASN A 206 -12.68 -0.97 0.97
C ASN A 206 -13.88 -0.03 1.04
N TYR A 207 -13.78 1.00 1.87
CA TYR A 207 -14.77 2.07 2.02
C TYR A 207 -14.27 3.40 1.45
N GLY A 208 -12.95 3.56 1.30
CA GLY A 208 -12.34 4.77 0.78
C GLY A 208 -12.37 4.86 -0.75
N ASN A 209 -12.41 6.07 -1.27
CA ASN A 209 -12.29 6.29 -2.70
C ASN A 209 -10.85 6.05 -3.17
N VAL A 210 -10.73 5.49 -4.38
CA VAL A 210 -9.47 5.29 -5.11
C VAL A 210 -9.42 6.32 -6.23
N THR A 211 -8.48 7.28 -6.16
CA THR A 211 -8.40 8.38 -7.14
C THR A 211 -7.01 8.47 -7.73
N ILE A 212 -6.90 8.30 -9.04
CA ILE A 212 -5.65 8.45 -9.80
C ILE A 212 -5.79 9.64 -10.75
N GLN A 213 -4.81 10.53 -10.74
CA GLN A 213 -4.69 11.66 -11.65
C GLN A 213 -3.25 11.72 -12.18
N THR A 214 -3.04 11.32 -13.41
CA THR A 214 -1.69 11.26 -13.99
C THR A 214 -1.66 11.64 -15.47
N SER A 215 -0.47 11.99 -15.95
CA SER A 215 -0.16 12.23 -17.35
C SER A 215 0.89 11.24 -17.89
N HIS A 216 1.16 10.14 -17.18
CA HIS A 216 2.14 9.11 -17.60
C HIS A 216 1.47 7.92 -18.30
N ASN A 217 2.27 6.90 -18.65
CA ASN A 217 1.86 5.83 -19.55
C ASN A 217 0.79 4.88 -19.01
N GLU A 218 0.76 4.62 -17.70
CA GLU A 218 -0.16 3.64 -17.10
C GLU A 218 -0.83 4.17 -15.83
N ALA A 219 -2.15 4.04 -15.78
CA ALA A 219 -2.97 4.26 -14.58
C ALA A 219 -3.90 3.07 -14.37
N ALA A 220 -3.77 2.36 -13.26
CA ALA A 220 -4.62 1.22 -12.92
C ALA A 220 -5.18 1.36 -11.49
N GLY A 221 -6.49 1.65 -11.38
CA GLY A 221 -7.20 1.82 -10.12
C GLY A 221 -8.24 0.73 -9.90
N GLY A 222 -8.08 -0.09 -8.86
CA GLY A 222 -9.06 -1.09 -8.44
C GLY A 222 -9.66 -0.79 -7.08
N GLY A 223 -10.94 -1.06 -6.90
CA GLY A 223 -11.59 -0.87 -5.59
C GLY A 223 -10.97 -1.75 -4.49
N ILE A 224 -10.41 -2.88 -4.86
CA ILE A 224 -9.69 -3.81 -3.97
C ILE A 224 -8.24 -3.98 -4.43
N VAL A 225 -8.01 -4.38 -5.68
CA VAL A 225 -6.67 -4.67 -6.21
C VAL A 225 -6.42 -3.87 -7.49
N GLY A 226 -5.30 -3.14 -7.55
CA GLY A 226 -4.89 -2.43 -8.76
C GLY A 226 -4.46 -3.41 -9.86
N LYS A 227 -3.51 -4.30 -9.56
CA LYS A 227 -3.09 -5.37 -10.47
C LYS A 227 -3.02 -6.70 -9.76
N ASN A 228 -3.76 -7.68 -10.29
CA ASN A 228 -3.76 -9.06 -9.85
C ASN A 228 -2.97 -9.92 -10.85
N SER A 229 -1.87 -10.51 -10.41
CA SER A 229 -1.00 -11.34 -11.26
C SER A 229 -0.77 -12.69 -10.62
N LYS A 230 -1.40 -13.73 -11.18
CA LYS A 230 -1.31 -15.12 -10.71
C LYS A 230 -1.83 -15.36 -9.29
N SER A 231 -2.48 -14.39 -8.65
CA SER A 231 -2.97 -14.47 -7.27
C SER A 231 -4.48 -14.70 -7.22
N LYS A 232 -5.00 -14.91 -6.00
CA LYS A 232 -6.43 -15.16 -5.76
C LYS A 232 -7.03 -14.00 -4.96
N VAL A 233 -8.16 -13.49 -5.46
CA VAL A 233 -9.00 -12.50 -4.76
C VAL A 233 -10.35 -13.16 -4.51
N LYS A 234 -10.82 -13.16 -3.25
CA LYS A 234 -12.09 -13.80 -2.89
C LYS A 234 -12.78 -13.09 -1.74
N ASP A 235 -14.11 -13.13 -1.74
CA ASP A 235 -14.95 -12.65 -0.62
C ASP A 235 -14.62 -11.20 -0.24
N VAL A 236 -14.54 -10.31 -1.24
CA VAL A 236 -14.11 -8.92 -1.06
C VAL A 236 -15.24 -7.95 -1.44
N ILE A 237 -15.26 -6.79 -0.77
CA ILE A 237 -16.31 -5.79 -0.96
C ILE A 237 -15.68 -4.41 -1.17
N ASN A 238 -15.99 -3.78 -2.30
CA ASN A 238 -15.69 -2.37 -2.52
C ASN A 238 -16.93 -1.51 -2.36
N LYS A 239 -16.88 -0.49 -1.51
CA LYS A 239 -17.91 0.52 -1.32
C LYS A 239 -17.46 1.92 -1.76
N GLY A 240 -16.15 2.12 -1.93
CA GLY A 240 -15.58 3.37 -2.42
C GLY A 240 -15.67 3.51 -3.93
N SER A 241 -15.75 4.74 -4.43
CA SER A 241 -15.66 5.02 -5.86
C SER A 241 -14.23 4.88 -6.38
N VAL A 242 -14.11 4.44 -7.63
CA VAL A 242 -12.84 4.34 -8.36
C VAL A 242 -12.82 5.37 -9.47
N ASN A 243 -11.91 6.34 -9.40
CA ASN A 243 -11.76 7.42 -10.37
C ASN A 243 -10.36 7.41 -10.94
N VAL A 244 -10.22 7.10 -12.22
CA VAL A 244 -8.94 7.06 -12.92
C VAL A 244 -8.95 8.09 -14.03
N THR A 245 -8.06 9.07 -13.95
CA THR A 245 -7.88 10.10 -14.97
C THR A 245 -6.45 10.04 -15.51
N LEU A 246 -6.32 9.76 -16.80
CA LEU A 246 -5.08 9.74 -17.54
C LEU A 246 -5.16 10.79 -18.63
N SER A 247 -4.51 11.94 -18.42
CA SER A 247 -4.59 13.09 -19.37
C SER A 247 -3.70 12.92 -20.60
N VAL A 248 -2.57 12.24 -20.46
CA VAL A 248 -1.64 11.85 -21.54
C VAL A 248 -1.17 10.44 -21.22
N GLY A 249 -1.00 9.59 -22.22
CA GLY A 249 -0.54 8.22 -22.00
C GLY A 249 -1.43 7.20 -22.69
N THR A 250 -1.11 5.92 -22.49
CA THR A 250 -1.65 4.85 -23.35
C THR A 250 -2.58 3.87 -22.62
N LYS A 251 -2.55 3.78 -21.30
CA LYS A 251 -3.26 2.71 -20.59
C LYS A 251 -3.94 3.21 -19.33
N ALA A 252 -5.25 3.36 -19.35
CA ALA A 252 -6.08 3.68 -18.19
C ALA A 252 -7.04 2.53 -17.88
N TYR A 253 -6.95 1.97 -16.68
CA TYR A 253 -7.79 0.86 -16.24
C TYR A 253 -8.47 1.21 -14.93
N GLY A 254 -9.77 0.94 -14.85
CA GLY A 254 -10.54 1.05 -13.62
C GLY A 254 -11.38 -0.20 -13.39
N GLY A 255 -11.37 -0.72 -12.19
CA GLY A 255 -12.18 -1.87 -11.81
C GLY A 255 -12.84 -1.68 -10.45
N GLY A 256 -14.10 -2.04 -10.31
CA GLY A 256 -14.79 -1.99 -9.03
C GLY A 256 -14.16 -2.90 -7.98
N VAL A 257 -13.61 -4.04 -8.41
CA VAL A 257 -12.85 -4.96 -7.58
C VAL A 257 -11.38 -4.98 -8.03
N VAL A 258 -11.10 -5.37 -9.26
CA VAL A 258 -9.73 -5.48 -9.80
C VAL A 258 -9.63 -4.67 -11.08
N ALA A 259 -8.60 -3.81 -11.22
CA ALA A 259 -8.39 -3.03 -12.44
C ALA A 259 -7.71 -3.83 -13.54
N MET A 260 -6.67 -4.58 -13.22
CA MET A 260 -5.92 -5.43 -14.15
C MET A 260 -5.86 -6.84 -13.60
N ASN A 261 -6.37 -7.80 -14.36
CA ASN A 261 -6.34 -9.21 -13.99
C ASN A 261 -5.60 -10.01 -15.06
N ASP A 262 -4.36 -10.42 -14.77
CA ASP A 262 -3.53 -11.16 -15.72
C ASP A 262 -4.01 -12.61 -15.89
N SER A 263 -3.56 -13.28 -16.95
CA SER A 263 -3.80 -14.71 -17.18
C SER A 263 -3.33 -15.54 -15.98
N SER A 264 -4.13 -16.48 -15.51
CA SER A 264 -3.92 -17.30 -14.30
C SER A 264 -4.22 -16.60 -12.96
N ALA A 265 -4.59 -15.33 -12.94
CA ALA A 265 -5.10 -14.67 -11.76
C ALA A 265 -6.60 -14.93 -11.60
N MET A 266 -7.07 -15.07 -10.37
CA MET A 266 -8.45 -15.43 -10.09
C MET A 266 -9.15 -14.38 -9.23
N VAL A 267 -10.35 -13.99 -9.65
CA VAL A 267 -11.33 -13.32 -8.80
C VAL A 267 -12.48 -14.30 -8.61
N LEU A 268 -12.62 -14.85 -7.42
CA LEU A 268 -13.57 -15.93 -7.13
C LEU A 268 -14.89 -15.40 -6.57
N SER A 269 -14.83 -14.31 -5.82
CA SER A 269 -16.01 -13.65 -5.23
C SER A 269 -15.65 -12.20 -4.90
N GLY A 270 -16.43 -11.26 -5.39
CA GLY A 270 -16.24 -9.84 -5.12
C GLY A 270 -17.49 -9.03 -5.44
N GLU A 271 -17.75 -8.05 -4.60
CA GLU A 271 -18.87 -7.14 -4.74
C GLU A 271 -18.38 -5.70 -4.90
N ASN A 272 -18.98 -4.95 -5.81
CA ASN A 272 -18.70 -3.53 -5.97
C ASN A 272 -19.99 -2.71 -5.86
N TYR A 273 -20.00 -1.78 -4.93
CA TYR A 273 -21.09 -0.82 -4.70
C TYR A 273 -20.69 0.61 -5.09
N GLY A 274 -19.40 0.85 -5.36
CA GLY A 274 -18.89 2.16 -5.76
C GLY A 274 -18.98 2.41 -7.27
N ASN A 275 -19.01 3.67 -7.65
CA ASN A 275 -18.93 4.05 -9.05
C ASN A 275 -17.51 3.84 -9.60
N VAL A 276 -17.40 3.44 -10.87
CA VAL A 276 -16.13 3.34 -11.58
C VAL A 276 -16.13 4.32 -12.74
N THR A 277 -15.19 5.28 -12.70
CA THR A 277 -15.02 6.28 -13.75
C THR A 277 -13.59 6.21 -14.28
N VAL A 278 -13.46 6.04 -15.59
CA VAL A 278 -12.16 6.04 -16.27
C VAL A 278 -12.19 7.09 -17.38
N VAL A 279 -11.30 8.05 -17.29
CA VAL A 279 -11.08 9.08 -18.31
C VAL A 279 -9.66 8.89 -18.86
N GLY A 280 -9.56 8.45 -20.11
CA GLY A 280 -8.30 8.25 -20.81
C GLY A 280 -8.10 9.29 -21.90
N SER A 281 -6.84 9.53 -22.28
CA SER A 281 -6.50 10.31 -23.46
C SER A 281 -6.89 9.55 -24.73
N MET A 282 -7.46 10.26 -25.72
CA MET A 282 -7.82 9.71 -27.03
C MET A 282 -6.63 9.71 -28.01
N ALA A 283 -5.40 9.47 -27.53
CA ALA A 283 -4.28 9.28 -28.43
C ALA A 283 -4.43 7.97 -29.21
N ASP A 284 -3.99 7.95 -30.46
CA ASP A 284 -3.95 6.72 -31.29
C ASP A 284 -3.21 5.62 -30.53
N ASN A 285 -3.84 4.44 -30.38
CA ASN A 285 -3.40 3.28 -29.58
C ASN A 285 -3.58 3.37 -28.05
N SER A 286 -4.37 4.31 -27.51
CA SER A 286 -4.71 4.29 -26.09
C SER A 286 -5.77 3.22 -25.79
N ALA A 287 -5.64 2.56 -24.63
CA ALA A 287 -6.64 1.64 -24.09
C ALA A 287 -7.22 2.20 -22.80
N SER A 288 -8.53 2.32 -22.74
CA SER A 288 -9.25 2.68 -21.51
C SER A 288 -10.35 1.66 -21.26
N ALA A 289 -10.41 1.12 -20.05
CA ALA A 289 -11.40 0.14 -19.66
C ALA A 289 -11.94 0.41 -18.26
N ALA A 290 -13.25 0.34 -18.11
CA ALA A 290 -13.93 0.37 -16.82
C ALA A 290 -14.74 -0.92 -16.64
N GLY A 291 -14.59 -1.58 -15.50
CA GLY A 291 -15.30 -2.81 -15.17
C GLY A 291 -15.92 -2.77 -13.76
N GLY A 292 -17.09 -3.36 -13.59
CA GLY A 292 -17.77 -3.43 -12.29
C GLY A 292 -17.10 -4.44 -11.35
N VAL A 293 -16.73 -5.59 -11.87
CA VAL A 293 -16.09 -6.70 -11.12
C VAL A 293 -14.89 -7.20 -11.90
#